data_20798bd59dc3419f5ce2058b5ecc4ebe
#
_entry.id   20798bd59dc3419f5ce2058b5ecc4ebe
#
_cell.length_a   1.000
_cell.length_b   1.000
_cell.length_c   1.000
_cell.angle_alpha   90.00
_cell.angle_beta   90.00
_cell.angle_gamma   90.00
#
_symmetry.space_group_name_H-M   'P 1'
#
loop_
_entity.id
_entity.type
_entity.pdbx_description
1 polymer ?
#
loop_
_entity_poly.entity_id
_entity_poly.type
_entity_poly.pdbx_seq_one_letter_code
_entity_poly.pdbx_strand_id
1 'polypeptide(L)'
;MENWAVQSPEEPGFHAVVTPDKSSCKEAWIYRLNLNKGDSHTLKSGRLEMHPVLCEGAAVLSGNSALEGVRLEKYDSFYIPGETDVIITAQEDCFFYVAAAVCEGYGEIFVRKFDPSLPIGDIHQIHGEGTGRREVMFTLAPQDKASRLLCGFTWGGEGTWTSWPPHQHEADLEEVYCYFDMPKPHFGFHISYLKSADVEEVMAHHMRARARRRPKHGGRPSRCLPCNRSPFR
;
A
#
# COMPACT_ATOMS: atom_id res chain seq x y z
N MET A 1 -8.32 -2.78 23.95
CA MET A 1 -7.67 -2.98 22.64
C MET A 1 -7.11 -1.64 22.16
N GLU A 2 -5.88 -1.59 21.65
CA GLU A 2 -5.31 -0.35 21.09
C GLU A 2 -6.06 0.06 19.84
N ASN A 3 -6.14 1.38 19.59
CA ASN A 3 -6.72 1.87 18.34
C ASN A 3 -5.67 1.75 17.22
N TRP A 4 -5.84 0.78 16.34
CA TRP A 4 -4.95 0.53 15.21
C TRP A 4 -5.29 1.36 13.97
N ALA A 5 -6.35 2.15 14.00
CA ALA A 5 -6.70 3.03 12.89
C ALA A 5 -5.97 4.36 12.99
N VAL A 6 -5.17 4.68 11.98
CA VAL A 6 -4.41 5.93 11.88
C VAL A 6 -4.88 6.71 10.66
N GLN A 7 -5.14 8.02 10.86
CA GLN A 7 -5.41 8.93 9.75
C GLN A 7 -4.10 9.43 9.16
N SER A 8 -3.84 9.13 7.90
CA SER A 8 -2.64 9.63 7.21
C SER A 8 -2.79 11.11 6.84
N PRO A 9 -1.72 11.93 6.98
CA PRO A 9 -1.73 13.35 6.62
C PRO A 9 -2.00 13.58 5.12
N GLU A 10 -2.71 14.66 4.79
CA GLU A 10 -3.03 15.02 3.39
C GLU A 10 -2.30 16.29 2.90
N GLU A 11 -1.66 17.03 3.80
CA GLU A 11 -0.81 18.17 3.46
C GLU A 11 0.41 17.74 2.63
N PRO A 12 0.93 18.62 1.76
CA PRO A 12 2.15 18.32 0.99
C PRO A 12 3.33 17.93 1.90
N GLY A 13 4.12 16.94 1.47
CA GLY A 13 5.30 16.47 2.19
C GLY A 13 5.37 14.95 2.32
N PHE A 14 6.45 14.50 2.94
CA PHE A 14 6.71 13.09 3.26
C PHE A 14 6.47 12.81 4.73
N HIS A 15 5.44 12.03 5.03
CA HIS A 15 4.91 11.84 6.38
C HIS A 15 5.05 10.40 6.84
N ALA A 16 5.61 10.19 8.02
CA ALA A 16 5.62 8.89 8.67
C ALA A 16 4.23 8.62 9.29
N VAL A 17 3.55 7.59 8.79
CA VAL A 17 2.19 7.21 9.20
C VAL A 17 2.23 6.07 10.22
N VAL A 18 2.95 4.99 9.89
CA VAL A 18 3.20 3.85 10.77
C VAL A 18 4.70 3.67 10.88
N THR A 19 5.20 3.59 12.09
CA THR A 19 6.62 3.32 12.37
C THR A 19 6.73 2.55 13.69
N PRO A 20 7.82 1.81 13.94
CA PRO A 20 7.99 1.05 15.18
C PRO A 20 7.93 1.88 16.47
N ASP A 21 8.23 3.17 16.40
CA ASP A 21 8.14 4.11 17.53
C ASP A 21 6.75 4.70 17.75
N LYS A 22 5.83 4.56 16.76
CA LYS A 22 4.48 5.16 16.80
C LYS A 22 3.35 4.14 16.73
N SER A 23 3.68 2.86 16.62
CA SER A 23 2.70 1.78 16.45
C SER A 23 3.16 0.51 17.14
N SER A 24 2.31 -0.51 17.14
CA SER A 24 2.66 -1.86 17.57
C SER A 24 3.52 -2.63 16.55
N CYS A 25 3.65 -2.13 15.31
CA CYS A 25 4.56 -2.72 14.33
C CYS A 25 6.02 -2.55 14.76
N LYS A 26 6.81 -3.59 14.58
CA LYS A 26 8.24 -3.61 14.94
C LYS A 26 9.15 -3.49 13.71
N GLU A 27 8.65 -3.98 12.57
CA GLU A 27 9.45 -4.21 11.37
C GLU A 27 8.87 -3.52 10.12
N ALA A 28 7.66 -2.97 10.22
CA ALA A 28 6.99 -2.30 9.11
C ALA A 28 6.96 -0.79 9.31
N TRP A 29 7.26 -0.06 8.23
CA TRP A 29 7.07 1.39 8.11
C TRP A 29 6.11 1.68 6.98
N ILE A 30 5.20 2.61 7.21
CA ILE A 30 4.36 3.19 6.15
C ILE A 30 4.54 4.70 6.17
N TYR A 31 4.88 5.22 5.00
CA TYR A 31 4.90 6.67 4.77
C TYR A 31 3.82 7.06 3.77
N ARG A 32 3.45 8.32 3.82
CA ARG A 32 2.64 8.96 2.78
C ARG A 32 3.40 10.16 2.22
N LEU A 33 3.57 10.17 0.90
CA LEU A 33 4.14 11.29 0.17
C LEU A 33 3.02 12.00 -0.59
N ASN A 34 2.80 13.30 -0.32
CA ASN A 34 1.87 14.14 -1.05
C ASN A 34 2.66 15.23 -1.78
N LEU A 35 2.44 15.36 -3.09
CA LEU A 35 3.08 16.37 -3.92
C LEU A 35 2.03 17.15 -4.69
N ASN A 36 2.17 18.48 -4.78
CA ASN A 36 1.44 19.26 -5.75
C ASN A 36 2.12 19.14 -7.11
N LYS A 37 1.38 19.38 -8.17
CA LYS A 37 1.94 19.42 -9.53
C LYS A 37 3.17 20.31 -9.61
N GLY A 38 4.25 19.76 -10.13
CA GLY A 38 5.55 20.43 -10.28
C GLY A 38 6.49 20.28 -9.09
N ASP A 39 6.00 19.85 -7.92
CA ASP A 39 6.84 19.59 -6.76
C ASP A 39 7.69 18.33 -6.98
N SER A 40 8.86 18.30 -6.36
CA SER A 40 9.75 17.13 -6.36
C SER A 40 10.14 16.75 -4.94
N HIS A 41 10.33 15.43 -4.73
CA HIS A 41 10.83 14.89 -3.49
C HIS A 41 11.93 13.87 -3.76
N THR A 42 13.05 13.98 -3.03
CA THR A 42 14.10 12.95 -3.06
C THR A 42 13.77 11.90 -2.00
N LEU A 43 13.33 10.74 -2.47
CA LEU A 43 13.14 9.57 -1.61
C LEU A 43 14.49 8.90 -1.38
N LYS A 44 14.89 8.82 -0.12
CA LYS A 44 16.16 8.21 0.32
C LYS A 44 15.84 6.96 1.11
N SER A 45 16.21 5.81 0.61
CA SER A 45 15.92 4.55 1.29
C SER A 45 16.81 4.34 2.53
N GLY A 46 18.06 4.79 2.52
CA GLY A 46 19.01 4.53 3.60
C GLY A 46 19.07 3.03 3.91
N ARG A 47 18.95 2.66 5.16
CA ARG A 47 18.95 1.24 5.57
C ARG A 47 17.68 0.46 5.22
N LEU A 48 16.65 1.11 4.72
CA LEU A 48 15.36 0.47 4.40
C LEU A 48 15.29 0.09 2.93
N GLU A 49 14.59 -0.98 2.60
CA GLU A 49 13.99 -1.14 1.30
C GLU A 49 12.67 -0.38 1.27
N MET A 50 12.28 0.15 0.11
CA MET A 50 11.05 0.92 -0.04
C MET A 50 10.27 0.52 -1.27
N HIS A 51 8.94 0.51 -1.12
CA HIS A 51 8.01 0.23 -2.20
C HIS A 51 6.93 1.31 -2.31
N PRO A 52 7.19 2.39 -3.07
CA PRO A 52 6.19 3.40 -3.35
C PRO A 52 5.14 2.91 -4.33
N VAL A 53 3.87 3.17 -4.00
CA VAL A 53 2.70 2.90 -4.85
C VAL A 53 1.96 4.20 -5.09
N LEU A 54 1.80 4.60 -6.35
CA LEU A 54 1.10 5.82 -6.75
C LEU A 54 -0.41 5.60 -6.66
N CYS A 55 -1.03 6.17 -5.64
CA CYS A 55 -2.45 5.99 -5.38
C CYS A 55 -3.34 7.00 -6.14
N GLU A 56 -2.78 8.16 -6.51
CA GLU A 56 -3.49 9.20 -7.28
C GLU A 56 -2.50 10.08 -8.04
N GLY A 57 -2.92 10.59 -9.23
CA GLY A 57 -2.15 11.50 -10.06
C GLY A 57 -1.15 10.81 -10.97
N ALA A 58 -0.09 11.55 -11.36
CA ALA A 58 1.01 11.08 -12.21
C ALA A 58 2.33 11.69 -11.75
N ALA A 59 3.43 10.96 -11.93
CA ALA A 59 4.77 11.40 -11.58
C ALA A 59 5.82 10.87 -12.56
N VAL A 60 7.00 11.49 -12.55
CA VAL A 60 8.18 11.03 -13.28
C VAL A 60 9.31 10.80 -12.28
N LEU A 61 10.05 9.71 -12.48
CA LEU A 61 11.23 9.35 -11.69
C LEU A 61 12.50 9.84 -12.36
N SER A 62 13.49 10.22 -11.56
CA SER A 62 14.82 10.61 -12.01
C SER A 62 15.86 10.43 -10.90
N GLY A 63 17.14 10.76 -11.19
CA GLY A 63 18.21 10.70 -10.21
C GLY A 63 18.73 9.29 -9.92
N ASN A 64 18.25 8.29 -10.64
CA ASN A 64 18.74 6.91 -10.61
C ASN A 64 18.69 6.36 -12.04
N SER A 65 19.80 5.81 -12.52
CA SER A 65 19.92 5.38 -13.93
C SER A 65 18.90 4.29 -14.34
N ALA A 66 18.49 3.43 -13.42
CA ALA A 66 17.47 2.39 -13.67
C ALA A 66 16.04 2.94 -13.74
N LEU A 67 15.81 4.14 -13.19
CA LEU A 67 14.50 4.77 -13.07
C LEU A 67 14.41 6.10 -13.86
N GLU A 68 15.47 6.51 -14.55
CA GLU A 68 15.54 7.80 -15.21
C GLU A 68 14.47 7.94 -16.29
N GLY A 69 13.65 8.99 -16.17
CA GLY A 69 12.57 9.28 -17.12
C GLY A 69 11.34 8.37 -17.02
N VAL A 70 11.32 7.44 -16.08
CA VAL A 70 10.16 6.54 -15.90
C VAL A 70 8.95 7.34 -15.45
N ARG A 71 7.89 7.33 -16.26
CA ARG A 71 6.60 7.93 -15.95
C ARG A 71 5.73 6.91 -15.20
N LEU A 72 5.15 7.35 -14.09
CA LEU A 72 4.18 6.61 -13.30
C LEU A 72 2.78 7.20 -13.49
N GLU A 73 1.82 6.31 -13.65
CA GLU A 73 0.38 6.59 -13.65
C GLU A 73 -0.27 5.98 -12.41
N LYS A 74 -1.51 6.35 -12.14
CA LYS A 74 -2.25 5.84 -10.99
C LYS A 74 -2.21 4.31 -10.90
N TYR A 75 -1.81 3.80 -9.72
CA TYR A 75 -1.60 2.40 -9.34
C TYR A 75 -0.29 1.78 -9.80
N ASP A 76 0.53 2.48 -10.58
CA ASP A 76 1.90 2.05 -10.81
C ASP A 76 2.70 2.08 -9.51
N SER A 77 3.70 1.24 -9.45
CA SER A 77 4.59 1.14 -8.30
C SER A 77 6.03 0.93 -8.73
N PHE A 78 6.94 1.16 -7.82
CA PHE A 78 8.35 0.79 -8.01
C PHE A 78 8.94 0.33 -6.68
N TYR A 79 10.03 -0.40 -6.78
CA TYR A 79 10.79 -0.89 -5.62
C TYR A 79 12.23 -0.39 -5.70
N ILE A 80 12.75 0.01 -4.55
CA ILE A 80 14.16 0.34 -4.35
C ILE A 80 14.71 -0.38 -3.13
N PRO A 81 15.89 -1.01 -3.22
CA PRO A 81 16.59 -1.59 -2.08
C PRO A 81 17.19 -0.50 -1.18
N GLY A 82 17.87 -0.92 -0.13
CA GLY A 82 18.64 -0.01 0.72
C GLY A 82 19.71 0.77 -0.03
N GLU A 83 20.14 1.89 0.55
CA GLU A 83 21.18 2.79 0.02
C GLU A 83 20.91 3.31 -1.40
N THR A 84 19.61 3.52 -1.71
CA THR A 84 19.15 3.96 -3.03
C THR A 84 18.37 5.26 -2.91
N ASP A 85 18.76 6.27 -3.69
CA ASP A 85 18.06 7.53 -3.81
C ASP A 85 17.32 7.61 -5.14
N VAL A 86 16.12 8.20 -5.14
CA VAL A 86 15.33 8.49 -6.35
C VAL A 86 14.59 9.81 -6.17
N ILE A 87 14.50 10.59 -7.23
CA ILE A 87 13.71 11.83 -7.27
C ILE A 87 12.36 11.52 -7.90
N ILE A 88 11.29 11.89 -7.20
CA ILE A 88 9.90 11.80 -7.68
C ILE A 88 9.44 13.21 -7.99
N THR A 89 9.08 13.49 -9.24
CA THR A 89 8.55 14.79 -9.68
C THR A 89 7.09 14.64 -10.10
N ALA A 90 6.20 15.34 -9.43
CA ALA A 90 4.77 15.30 -9.70
C ALA A 90 4.40 15.96 -11.02
N GLN A 91 3.75 15.23 -11.91
CA GLN A 91 3.19 15.75 -13.17
C GLN A 91 1.76 16.25 -13.00
N GLU A 92 1.08 15.74 -12.00
CA GLU A 92 -0.22 16.16 -11.47
C GLU A 92 -0.15 16.16 -9.95
N ASP A 93 -1.10 16.78 -9.27
CA ASP A 93 -1.25 16.56 -7.82
C ASP A 93 -1.33 15.07 -7.55
N CYS A 94 -0.43 14.56 -6.74
CA CYS A 94 -0.33 13.12 -6.54
C CYS A 94 -0.05 12.74 -5.09
N PHE A 95 -0.37 11.50 -4.74
CA PHE A 95 0.10 10.92 -3.51
C PHE A 95 0.49 9.45 -3.65
N PHE A 96 1.46 9.09 -2.84
CA PHE A 96 1.95 7.71 -2.71
C PHE A 96 1.73 7.21 -1.29
N TYR A 97 1.43 5.91 -1.16
CA TYR A 97 1.82 5.17 0.02
C TYR A 97 3.15 4.49 -0.24
N VAL A 98 4.04 4.55 0.75
CA VAL A 98 5.38 3.98 0.67
C VAL A 98 5.52 2.98 1.81
N ALA A 99 5.50 1.70 1.47
CA ALA A 99 5.86 0.64 2.40
C ALA A 99 7.38 0.56 2.52
N ALA A 100 7.88 0.31 3.72
CA ALA A 100 9.30 0.09 3.93
C ALA A 100 9.56 -0.93 5.04
N ALA A 101 10.70 -1.59 4.95
CA ALA A 101 11.25 -2.50 5.96
C ALA A 101 12.78 -2.42 5.96
N VAL A 102 13.44 -2.98 6.97
CA VAL A 102 14.91 -3.05 6.97
C VAL A 102 15.38 -3.91 5.80
N CYS A 103 16.25 -3.35 4.96
CA CYS A 103 16.84 -4.09 3.84
C CYS A 103 17.90 -5.06 4.34
N GLU A 104 17.83 -6.31 3.92
CA GLU A 104 18.79 -7.37 4.29
C GLU A 104 20.03 -7.43 3.36
N GLY A 105 20.32 -6.32 2.65
CA GLY A 105 21.49 -6.20 1.79
C GLY A 105 21.29 -6.75 0.38
N TYR A 106 20.07 -7.12 -0.01
CA TYR A 106 19.74 -7.52 -1.37
C TYR A 106 18.42 -6.91 -1.83
N GLY A 107 18.18 -6.90 -3.13
CA GLY A 107 17.01 -6.39 -3.80
C GLY A 107 17.38 -5.86 -5.19
N GLU A 108 16.46 -5.88 -6.12
CA GLU A 108 16.64 -5.34 -7.46
C GLU A 108 15.61 -4.25 -7.75
N ILE A 109 16.07 -3.11 -8.24
CA ILE A 109 15.18 -2.01 -8.65
C ILE A 109 14.28 -2.48 -9.78
N PHE A 110 12.98 -2.26 -9.64
CA PHE A 110 12.03 -2.48 -10.72
C PHE A 110 10.84 -1.52 -10.65
N VAL A 111 10.11 -1.44 -11.75
CA VAL A 111 8.84 -0.72 -11.88
C VAL A 111 7.77 -1.72 -12.27
N ARG A 112 6.63 -1.70 -11.57
CA ARG A 112 5.45 -2.47 -11.96
C ARG A 112 4.36 -1.52 -12.42
N LYS A 113 4.01 -1.66 -13.69
CA LYS A 113 2.87 -0.98 -14.27
C LYS A 113 1.58 -1.69 -13.88
N PHE A 114 0.55 -0.93 -13.53
CA PHE A 114 -0.75 -1.49 -13.23
C PHE A 114 -1.48 -1.84 -14.53
N ASP A 115 -1.74 -3.11 -14.72
CA ASP A 115 -2.52 -3.61 -15.85
C ASP A 115 -3.69 -4.46 -15.36
N PRO A 116 -4.92 -3.93 -15.38
CA PRO A 116 -6.11 -4.67 -14.96
C PRO A 116 -6.50 -5.80 -15.91
N SER A 117 -5.88 -5.89 -17.08
CA SER A 117 -6.11 -6.95 -18.08
C SER A 117 -5.18 -8.16 -17.92
N LEU A 118 -4.25 -8.11 -16.97
CA LEU A 118 -3.38 -9.26 -16.68
C LEU A 118 -4.22 -10.51 -16.40
N PRO A 119 -3.88 -11.65 -17.02
CA PRO A 119 -4.56 -12.90 -16.74
C PRO A 119 -4.37 -13.33 -15.29
N ILE A 120 -5.30 -14.16 -14.80
CA ILE A 120 -5.17 -14.78 -13.47
C ILE A 120 -3.90 -15.63 -13.45
N GLY A 121 -3.08 -15.43 -12.41
CA GLY A 121 -1.77 -16.07 -12.22
C GLY A 121 -1.09 -15.55 -10.97
N ASP A 122 0.23 -15.53 -10.96
CA ASP A 122 1.01 -15.17 -9.76
C ASP A 122 0.84 -13.71 -9.32
N ILE A 123 0.59 -12.80 -10.26
CA ILE A 123 0.44 -11.36 -9.97
C ILE A 123 -1.03 -10.98 -9.76
N HIS A 124 -1.93 -11.47 -10.59
CA HIS A 124 -3.36 -11.20 -10.50
C HIS A 124 -4.09 -12.45 -10.03
N GLN A 125 -4.74 -12.37 -8.88
CA GLN A 125 -5.39 -13.51 -8.24
C GLN A 125 -6.85 -13.19 -7.91
N ILE A 126 -7.68 -14.22 -7.87
CA ILE A 126 -9.05 -14.16 -7.36
C ILE A 126 -9.16 -15.15 -6.21
N HIS A 127 -9.64 -14.66 -5.07
CA HIS A 127 -9.83 -15.47 -3.87
C HIS A 127 -11.28 -15.42 -3.40
N GLY A 128 -11.71 -16.54 -2.79
CA GLY A 128 -13.03 -16.68 -2.19
C GLY A 128 -14.17 -16.73 -3.20
N GLU A 129 -15.38 -16.89 -2.67
CA GLU A 129 -16.63 -16.98 -3.42
C GLU A 129 -17.72 -16.11 -2.78
N GLY A 130 -18.80 -15.83 -3.51
CA GLY A 130 -19.92 -15.06 -3.02
C GLY A 130 -19.49 -13.70 -2.46
N THR A 131 -19.91 -13.37 -1.25
CA THR A 131 -19.55 -12.11 -0.59
C THR A 131 -18.11 -12.05 -0.11
N GLY A 132 -17.38 -13.16 -0.11
CA GLY A 132 -15.95 -13.22 0.19
C GLY A 132 -15.06 -13.16 -1.06
N ARG A 133 -15.65 -13.07 -2.26
CA ARG A 133 -14.88 -12.98 -3.50
C ARG A 133 -14.17 -11.63 -3.59
N ARG A 134 -12.87 -11.68 -3.76
CA ARG A 134 -12.00 -10.52 -3.91
C ARG A 134 -10.95 -10.74 -4.98
N GLU A 135 -10.50 -9.67 -5.57
CA GLU A 135 -9.35 -9.66 -6.46
C GLU A 135 -8.14 -9.10 -5.73
N VAL A 136 -6.99 -9.70 -5.99
CA VAL A 136 -5.68 -9.29 -5.47
C VAL A 136 -4.76 -9.07 -6.65
N MET A 137 -4.03 -7.96 -6.67
CA MET A 137 -2.98 -7.71 -7.64
C MET A 137 -1.72 -7.29 -6.90
N PHE A 138 -0.70 -8.13 -6.93
CA PHE A 138 0.56 -7.83 -6.32
C PHE A 138 1.28 -6.69 -7.03
N THR A 139 1.66 -5.69 -6.27
CA THR A 139 2.57 -4.62 -6.69
C THR A 139 4.02 -5.00 -6.39
N LEU A 140 4.22 -5.84 -5.37
CA LEU A 140 5.47 -6.47 -5.00
C LEU A 140 5.15 -7.91 -4.57
N ALA A 141 5.47 -8.87 -5.42
CA ALA A 141 5.08 -10.26 -5.29
C ALA A 141 6.19 -11.12 -4.64
N PRO A 142 5.87 -12.32 -4.13
CA PRO A 142 6.86 -13.19 -3.47
C PRO A 142 8.05 -13.56 -4.35
N GLN A 143 7.89 -13.62 -5.67
CA GLN A 143 8.94 -13.94 -6.62
C GLN A 143 9.82 -12.74 -7.00
N ASP A 144 9.42 -11.51 -6.64
CA ASP A 144 10.24 -10.32 -6.88
C ASP A 144 11.46 -10.32 -5.95
N LYS A 145 12.55 -9.77 -6.43
CA LYS A 145 13.78 -9.68 -5.64
C LYS A 145 13.72 -8.50 -4.67
N ALA A 146 12.98 -8.68 -3.60
CA ALA A 146 12.89 -7.78 -2.46
C ALA A 146 13.35 -8.50 -1.19
N SER A 147 13.83 -7.76 -0.20
CA SER A 147 14.35 -8.36 1.04
C SER A 147 13.25 -8.93 1.92
N ARG A 148 12.19 -8.15 2.18
CA ARG A 148 11.21 -8.45 3.23
C ARG A 148 9.78 -8.05 2.86
N LEU A 149 9.60 -7.09 1.97
CA LEU A 149 8.30 -6.53 1.63
C LEU A 149 7.52 -7.44 0.70
N LEU A 150 6.21 -7.48 0.95
CA LEU A 150 5.20 -8.04 0.06
C LEU A 150 4.04 -7.06 0.03
N CYS A 151 3.61 -6.61 -1.15
CA CYS A 151 2.57 -5.60 -1.29
C CYS A 151 1.62 -5.92 -2.43
N GLY A 152 0.36 -5.49 -2.30
CA GLY A 152 -0.62 -5.67 -3.35
C GLY A 152 -1.85 -4.81 -3.15
N PHE A 153 -2.65 -4.71 -4.18
CA PHE A 153 -4.01 -4.21 -4.09
C PHE A 153 -4.97 -5.35 -3.78
N THR A 154 -5.95 -5.06 -2.95
CA THR A 154 -7.10 -5.94 -2.76
C THR A 154 -8.37 -5.14 -2.95
N TRP A 155 -9.31 -5.65 -3.74
CA TRP A 155 -10.61 -5.04 -3.93
C TRP A 155 -11.71 -6.08 -4.13
N GLY A 156 -12.93 -5.70 -3.80
CA GLY A 156 -14.14 -6.49 -4.01
C GLY A 156 -15.27 -5.61 -4.51
N GLY A 157 -16.43 -6.21 -4.74
CA GLY A 157 -17.66 -5.49 -5.06
C GLY A 157 -18.27 -4.82 -3.82
N GLU A 158 -19.38 -4.11 -4.03
CA GLU A 158 -20.18 -3.57 -2.93
C GLU A 158 -20.72 -4.69 -2.04
N GLY A 159 -20.65 -4.51 -0.72
CA GLY A 159 -21.10 -5.49 0.26
C GLY A 159 -20.24 -6.74 0.37
N THR A 160 -19.03 -6.74 -0.19
CA THR A 160 -18.11 -7.88 -0.09
C THR A 160 -17.02 -7.67 0.96
N TRP A 161 -16.41 -8.78 1.38
CA TRP A 161 -15.25 -8.82 2.27
C TRP A 161 -13.97 -8.93 1.45
N THR A 162 -13.06 -8.00 1.63
CA THR A 162 -11.75 -8.03 0.96
C THR A 162 -10.70 -8.85 1.70
N SER A 163 -11.03 -9.29 2.93
CA SER A 163 -10.22 -10.24 3.70
C SER A 163 -11.17 -11.22 4.41
N TRP A 164 -11.33 -12.43 3.87
CA TRP A 164 -12.22 -13.46 4.38
C TRP A 164 -11.64 -14.86 4.12
N PRO A 165 -11.76 -15.86 5.05
CA PRO A 165 -12.30 -15.74 6.40
C PRO A 165 -11.40 -14.90 7.32
N PRO A 166 -11.88 -14.50 8.51
CA PRO A 166 -11.04 -13.85 9.51
C PRO A 166 -9.82 -14.71 9.85
N HIS A 167 -8.64 -14.11 9.85
CA HIS A 167 -7.36 -14.80 10.07
C HIS A 167 -6.33 -13.84 10.65
N GLN A 168 -5.20 -14.36 11.07
CA GLN A 168 -4.08 -13.61 11.61
C GLN A 168 -2.76 -14.09 11.00
N HIS A 169 -1.78 -13.21 10.98
CA HIS A 169 -0.41 -13.48 10.54
C HIS A 169 0.63 -13.26 11.64
N GLU A 170 0.19 -13.11 12.90
CA GLU A 170 0.99 -12.65 14.03
C GLU A 170 2.33 -13.38 14.21
N ALA A 171 2.39 -14.67 13.89
CA ALA A 171 3.61 -15.46 14.00
C ALA A 171 4.63 -15.16 12.87
N ASP A 172 4.16 -14.68 11.72
CA ASP A 172 4.95 -14.66 10.50
C ASP A 172 5.09 -13.27 9.88
N LEU A 173 4.04 -12.43 9.96
CA LEU A 173 3.92 -11.18 9.21
C LEU A 173 3.36 -10.06 10.07
N GLU A 174 3.84 -8.84 9.83
CA GLU A 174 3.12 -7.61 10.17
C GLU A 174 2.35 -7.13 8.96
N GLU A 175 1.08 -6.79 9.14
CA GLU A 175 0.21 -6.38 8.04
C GLU A 175 -0.36 -4.98 8.30
N VAL A 176 -0.26 -4.11 7.29
CA VAL A 176 -0.83 -2.76 7.33
C VAL A 176 -1.71 -2.54 6.11
N TYR A 177 -2.95 -2.14 6.33
CA TYR A 177 -3.90 -1.79 5.28
C TYR A 177 -3.97 -0.27 5.09
N CYS A 178 -3.69 0.20 3.89
CA CYS A 178 -3.86 1.58 3.47
C CYS A 178 -5.13 1.70 2.62
N TYR A 179 -6.16 2.37 3.16
CA TYR A 179 -7.45 2.54 2.48
C TYR A 179 -7.46 3.82 1.67
N PHE A 180 -7.83 3.73 0.41
CA PHE A 180 -7.91 4.87 -0.50
C PHE A 180 -8.93 4.61 -1.62
N ASP A 181 -9.19 5.62 -2.45
CA ASP A 181 -10.12 5.54 -3.58
C ASP A 181 -11.57 5.16 -3.16
N MET A 182 -11.99 5.66 -2.02
CA MET A 182 -13.36 5.50 -1.49
C MET A 182 -14.09 6.85 -1.51
N PRO A 183 -14.57 7.33 -2.68
CA PRO A 183 -15.32 8.57 -2.76
C PRO A 183 -16.65 8.46 -2.01
N LYS A 184 -17.10 9.56 -1.37
CA LYS A 184 -18.42 9.57 -0.72
C LYS A 184 -19.52 9.18 -1.71
N PRO A 185 -20.51 8.37 -1.31
CA PRO A 185 -20.80 7.89 0.05
C PRO A 185 -20.10 6.57 0.46
N HIS A 186 -19.16 6.07 -0.32
CA HIS A 186 -18.49 4.79 -0.05
C HIS A 186 -17.71 4.82 1.26
N PHE A 187 -17.71 3.68 1.93
CA PHE A 187 -16.95 3.40 3.14
C PHE A 187 -16.65 1.90 3.25
N GLY A 188 -15.77 1.54 4.16
CA GLY A 188 -15.50 0.16 4.53
C GLY A 188 -15.40 0.01 6.04
N PHE A 189 -15.42 -1.24 6.50
CA PHE A 189 -15.08 -1.58 7.87
C PHE A 189 -13.82 -2.44 7.90
N HIS A 190 -12.88 -2.06 8.75
CA HIS A 190 -11.82 -2.95 9.18
C HIS A 190 -12.20 -3.49 10.56
N ILE A 191 -12.31 -4.81 10.67
CA ILE A 191 -12.69 -5.47 11.91
C ILE A 191 -11.47 -6.19 12.44
N SER A 192 -11.07 -5.83 13.66
CA SER A 192 -10.00 -6.49 14.41
C SER A 192 -10.57 -7.09 15.71
N TYR A 193 -10.00 -8.20 16.17
CA TYR A 193 -10.40 -8.83 17.42
C TYR A 193 -9.22 -9.55 18.06
N LEU A 194 -9.28 -9.68 19.38
CA LEU A 194 -8.37 -10.51 20.14
C LEU A 194 -9.03 -11.86 20.38
N LYS A 195 -8.35 -12.93 20.04
CA LYS A 195 -8.77 -14.28 20.40
C LYS A 195 -8.23 -14.60 21.79
N SER A 196 -9.06 -14.40 22.82
CA SER A 196 -8.81 -14.93 24.17
C SER A 196 -9.83 -16.00 24.50
N ALA A 197 -9.49 -16.89 25.46
CA ALA A 197 -10.38 -17.98 25.87
C ALA A 197 -11.69 -17.48 26.48
N ASP A 198 -11.74 -16.26 27.02
CA ASP A 198 -12.82 -15.77 27.88
C ASP A 198 -13.49 -14.48 27.42
N VAL A 199 -12.90 -13.74 26.45
CA VAL A 199 -13.46 -12.47 26.00
C VAL A 199 -13.21 -12.28 24.51
N GLU A 200 -14.28 -12.16 23.75
CA GLU A 200 -14.23 -11.69 22.36
C GLU A 200 -14.38 -10.16 22.34
N GLU A 201 -13.27 -9.44 22.35
CA GLU A 201 -13.29 -8.03 22.03
C GLU A 201 -13.22 -7.84 20.51
N VAL A 202 -14.28 -7.30 19.93
CA VAL A 202 -14.35 -6.95 18.53
C VAL A 202 -14.29 -5.44 18.38
N MET A 203 -13.37 -4.94 17.58
CA MET A 203 -13.28 -3.53 17.24
C MET A 203 -13.55 -3.35 15.74
N ALA A 204 -14.56 -2.55 15.41
CA ALA A 204 -14.88 -2.18 14.04
C ALA A 204 -14.40 -0.75 13.76
N HIS A 205 -13.45 -0.59 12.86
CA HIS A 205 -12.95 0.70 12.41
C HIS A 205 -13.69 1.11 11.15
N HIS A 206 -14.33 2.28 11.20
CA HIS A 206 -14.97 2.87 10.04
C HIS A 206 -13.92 3.54 9.14
N MET A 207 -13.64 2.92 8.01
CA MET A 207 -12.64 3.38 7.06
C MET A 207 -13.27 4.28 6.01
N ARG A 208 -12.68 5.45 5.82
CA ARG A 208 -13.04 6.40 4.75
C ARG A 208 -11.75 6.98 4.17
N ALA A 209 -11.62 6.91 2.85
CA ALA A 209 -10.67 7.78 2.18
C ALA A 209 -11.31 9.15 1.96
N ARG A 210 -10.65 10.23 2.39
CA ARG A 210 -11.08 11.58 1.97
C ARG A 210 -10.73 11.71 0.49
N ALA A 211 -11.75 11.80 -0.37
CA ALA A 211 -11.53 12.16 -1.75
C ALA A 211 -11.11 13.63 -1.82
N ARG A 212 -9.95 13.96 -2.39
CA ARG A 212 -9.71 15.29 -2.94
C ARG A 212 -10.85 15.58 -3.93
N ARG A 213 -11.41 16.77 -3.92
CA ARG A 213 -12.54 17.16 -4.78
C ARG A 213 -12.15 16.92 -6.24
N ARG A 214 -12.76 15.92 -6.87
CA ARG A 214 -12.69 15.70 -8.33
C ARG A 214 -14.01 16.00 -8.99
N PRO A 215 -13.98 16.43 -10.28
CA PRO A 215 -15.18 16.46 -11.12
C PRO A 215 -15.74 15.03 -11.30
N LYS A 216 -17.06 14.94 -11.42
CA LYS A 216 -17.85 13.70 -11.52
C LYS A 216 -17.43 12.86 -12.75
N HIS A 217 -16.76 11.74 -12.55
CA HIS A 217 -16.76 10.64 -13.52
C HIS A 217 -16.59 9.29 -12.79
N GLY A 218 -17.54 8.39 -13.04
CA GLY A 218 -17.54 6.94 -12.91
C GLY A 218 -16.97 6.33 -11.62
N GLY A 219 -17.83 5.81 -10.76
CA GLY A 219 -17.43 5.07 -9.56
C GLY A 219 -16.64 3.80 -9.91
N ARG A 220 -15.47 3.64 -9.27
CA ARG A 220 -14.69 2.40 -9.25
C ARG A 220 -14.74 1.82 -7.83
N PRO A 221 -14.54 0.49 -7.67
CA PRO A 221 -14.56 -0.15 -6.36
C PRO A 221 -13.47 0.41 -5.43
N SER A 222 -13.77 0.40 -4.14
CA SER A 222 -12.84 0.77 -3.08
C SER A 222 -11.62 -0.15 -3.07
N ARG A 223 -10.44 0.39 -2.81
CA ARG A 223 -9.18 -0.36 -2.80
C ARG A 223 -8.46 -0.23 -1.47
N CYS A 224 -7.78 -1.27 -1.07
CA CYS A 224 -6.81 -1.26 0.01
C CYS A 224 -5.47 -1.80 -0.48
N LEU A 225 -4.40 -1.39 0.17
CA LEU A 225 -3.04 -1.84 -0.07
C LEU A 225 -2.57 -2.58 1.18
N PRO A 226 -2.63 -3.90 1.23
CA PRO A 226 -1.94 -4.66 2.25
C PRO A 226 -0.43 -4.65 1.94
N CYS A 227 0.37 -4.38 2.95
CA CYS A 227 1.83 -4.48 2.92
C CYS A 227 2.26 -5.42 4.03
N ASN A 228 2.81 -6.55 3.66
CA ASN A 228 3.19 -7.62 4.56
C ASN A 228 4.70 -7.85 4.53
N ARG A 229 5.25 -8.34 5.62
CA ARG A 229 6.60 -8.90 5.65
C ARG A 229 6.56 -10.34 5.13
N SER A 230 7.46 -10.70 4.23
CA SER A 230 7.66 -12.11 3.85
C SER A 230 8.50 -12.84 4.89
N PRO A 231 8.11 -14.03 5.37
CA PRO A 231 8.89 -14.82 6.32
C PRO A 231 9.94 -15.72 5.64
N PHE A 232 10.05 -15.70 4.31
CA PHE A 232 10.89 -16.68 3.61
C PHE A 232 12.36 -16.26 3.57
N ARG A 233 13.16 -17.15 4.11
CA ARG A 233 14.58 -17.33 3.80
C ARG A 233 14.72 -18.22 2.59
#